data_d1a387c558d5264c9e43a7f9665e79fe
#
_entry.id   d1a387c558d5264c9e43a7f9665e79fe
#
_cell.length_a   1.000
_cell.length_b   1.000
_cell.length_c   1.000
_cell.angle_alpha   90.00
_cell.angle_beta   90.00
_cell.angle_gamma   90.00
#
_symmetry.space_group_name_H-M   'P 1'
#
loop_
_entity.id
_entity.type
_entity.pdbx_description
1 polymer ?
#
loop_
_entity_poly.entity_id
_entity_poly.type
_entity_poly.pdbx_seq_one_letter_code
_entity_poly.pdbx_strand_id
1 'polypeptide(L)'
;MSSAVPLVTSRDIESARRLIESQQLRFEVPFDDLVGIHEEGRLVAAAARSGFVLKMFAIDEAHQGGALLGALATELVRLGRASGHDIFFVFTRPEHAGAFEQLNFRLLAAYGPVALLEYGGGLEAYLAAHAHLRRPGRNGAVVVNGNPFTLGHLYLVETSARQADTLYLFVVSEEESAFPFAIRYRLAAQSTSHLPNVVVLGTSRYAVNAAIFPSYFLKQRDETALAQMQIDLRLFGAHLAPAFGITARYVGHEPYCETTAAYNQVMAEVLPEYGVALVEIPRREDESGFISASRVRDALARGGFDNLAALVPGPTLAFLRSPEGASIAAKLASPATRS
;
A
#
# COMPACT_ATOMS: atom_id res chain seq x y z
N MET A 1 4.71 6.37 36.80
CA MET A 1 4.15 5.92 35.52
C MET A 1 5.17 4.98 34.89
N SER A 2 4.77 3.76 34.57
CA SER A 2 5.68 2.78 33.94
C SER A 2 5.99 3.26 32.54
N SER A 3 7.27 3.50 32.22
CA SER A 3 7.72 3.95 30.89
C SER A 3 8.00 2.74 30.01
N ALA A 4 7.64 2.84 28.72
CA ALA A 4 8.05 1.84 27.73
C ALA A 4 9.57 1.95 27.46
N VAL A 5 10.24 0.82 27.37
CA VAL A 5 11.68 0.73 27.11
C VAL A 5 11.95 -0.20 25.93
N PRO A 6 13.03 0.04 25.14
CA PRO A 6 13.43 -0.87 24.09
C PRO A 6 13.78 -2.28 24.64
N LEU A 7 13.32 -3.30 23.93
CA LEU A 7 13.58 -4.71 24.21
C LEU A 7 14.63 -5.21 23.20
N VAL A 8 15.88 -5.30 23.61
CA VAL A 8 17.02 -5.54 22.69
C VAL A 8 17.72 -6.88 22.90
N THR A 9 17.59 -7.49 24.10
CA THR A 9 18.24 -8.78 24.37
C THR A 9 17.39 -9.95 23.84
N SER A 10 18.02 -11.07 23.54
CA SER A 10 17.30 -12.29 23.14
C SER A 10 16.26 -12.73 24.19
N ARG A 11 16.55 -12.50 25.48
CA ARG A 11 15.63 -12.79 26.58
C ARG A 11 14.40 -11.87 26.55
N ASP A 12 14.61 -10.58 26.27
CA ASP A 12 13.51 -9.61 26.18
C ASP A 12 12.61 -9.92 24.98
N ILE A 13 13.23 -10.22 23.83
CA ILE A 13 12.50 -10.58 22.60
C ILE A 13 11.67 -11.84 22.81
N GLU A 14 12.24 -12.85 23.49
CA GLU A 14 11.50 -14.08 23.80
C GLU A 14 10.35 -13.84 24.80
N SER A 15 10.54 -12.95 25.77
CA SER A 15 9.48 -12.55 26.71
C SER A 15 8.37 -11.81 26.01
N ALA A 16 8.71 -10.89 25.07
CA ALA A 16 7.73 -10.20 24.25
C ALA A 16 6.98 -11.16 23.32
N ARG A 17 7.68 -12.11 22.70
CA ARG A 17 7.03 -13.16 21.88
C ARG A 17 5.96 -13.89 22.67
N ARG A 18 6.29 -14.40 23.86
CA ARG A 18 5.33 -15.12 24.72
C ARG A 18 4.13 -14.27 25.09
N LEU A 19 4.35 -13.00 25.44
CA LEU A 19 3.26 -12.08 25.77
C LEU A 19 2.36 -11.83 24.54
N ILE A 20 2.95 -11.56 23.38
CA ILE A 20 2.22 -11.30 22.13
C ILE A 20 1.40 -12.54 21.71
N GLU A 21 2.01 -13.73 21.79
CA GLU A 21 1.34 -14.99 21.45
C GLU A 21 0.25 -15.36 22.46
N SER A 22 0.39 -15.02 23.76
CA SER A 22 -0.65 -15.21 24.75
C SER A 22 -1.92 -14.38 24.49
N GLN A 23 -1.77 -13.25 23.78
CA GLN A 23 -2.89 -12.41 23.34
C GLN A 23 -3.47 -12.85 21.98
N GLN A 24 -3.18 -14.09 21.55
CA GLN A 24 -3.62 -14.65 20.26
C GLN A 24 -3.15 -13.86 19.03
N LEU A 25 -2.04 -13.15 19.16
CA LEU A 25 -1.36 -12.47 18.07
C LEU A 25 -0.17 -13.32 17.61
N ARG A 26 0.20 -13.21 16.34
CA ARG A 26 1.44 -13.82 15.83
C ARG A 26 2.60 -12.88 16.06
N PHE A 27 3.72 -13.41 16.54
CA PHE A 27 4.95 -12.63 16.58
C PHE A 27 5.57 -12.53 15.18
N GLU A 28 5.62 -11.35 14.63
CA GLU A 28 6.14 -11.09 13.27
C GLU A 28 7.54 -10.49 13.27
N VAL A 29 8.39 -10.99 12.39
CA VAL A 29 9.72 -10.47 12.07
C VAL A 29 9.79 -10.20 10.55
N PRO A 30 10.61 -9.23 10.09
CA PRO A 30 11.42 -8.30 10.89
C PRO A 30 10.60 -7.17 11.53
N PHE A 31 11.21 -6.49 12.46
CA PHE A 31 10.76 -5.22 13.04
C PHE A 31 11.98 -4.31 13.27
N ASP A 32 11.75 -2.99 13.26
CA ASP A 32 12.82 -2.00 13.53
C ASP A 32 12.95 -1.74 15.01
N ASP A 33 11.82 -1.62 15.71
CA ASP A 33 11.77 -1.42 17.15
C ASP A 33 10.81 -2.41 17.80
N LEU A 34 11.20 -2.90 18.97
CA LEU A 34 10.38 -3.65 19.91
C LEU A 34 10.48 -2.99 21.26
N VAL A 35 9.35 -2.61 21.84
CA VAL A 35 9.31 -1.92 23.15
C VAL A 35 8.43 -2.68 24.12
N GLY A 36 8.69 -2.52 25.42
CA GLY A 36 7.89 -3.16 26.45
C GLY A 36 7.86 -2.37 27.75
N ILE A 37 6.90 -2.72 28.59
CA ILE A 37 6.73 -2.15 29.93
C ILE A 37 6.83 -3.29 30.94
N HIS A 38 7.64 -3.08 31.97
CA HIS A 38 7.80 -4.02 33.07
C HIS A 38 7.15 -3.47 34.34
N GLU A 39 6.43 -4.33 35.05
CA GLU A 39 5.93 -4.08 36.38
C GLU A 39 6.40 -5.24 37.29
N GLU A 40 6.97 -4.90 38.44
CA GLU A 40 7.53 -5.86 39.40
C GLU A 40 8.52 -6.89 38.77
N GLY A 41 9.29 -6.44 37.75
CA GLY A 41 10.25 -7.28 37.02
C GLY A 41 9.65 -8.21 35.96
N ARG A 42 8.32 -8.18 35.75
CA ARG A 42 7.61 -8.94 34.72
C ARG A 42 7.23 -8.04 33.55
N LEU A 43 7.40 -8.50 32.32
CA LEU A 43 6.91 -7.82 31.12
C LEU A 43 5.38 -7.91 31.07
N VAL A 44 4.68 -6.77 31.14
CA VAL A 44 3.21 -6.69 31.17
C VAL A 44 2.62 -6.08 29.90
N ALA A 45 3.43 -5.39 29.09
CA ALA A 45 2.98 -4.86 27.80
C ALA A 45 4.13 -4.83 26.81
N ALA A 46 3.85 -5.07 25.53
CA ALA A 46 4.82 -5.01 24.44
C ALA A 46 4.15 -4.54 23.15
N ALA A 47 4.92 -3.88 22.27
CA ALA A 47 4.52 -3.53 20.91
C ALA A 47 5.75 -3.35 20.03
N ALA A 48 5.56 -3.42 18.71
CA ALA A 48 6.64 -3.26 17.75
C ALA A 48 6.31 -2.25 16.65
N ARG A 49 7.35 -1.82 15.93
CA ARG A 49 7.26 -0.97 14.73
C ARG A 49 8.05 -1.60 13.58
N SER A 50 7.50 -1.49 12.39
CA SER A 50 8.19 -1.78 11.14
C SER A 50 7.93 -0.63 10.17
N GLY A 51 8.95 0.12 9.78
CA GLY A 51 8.80 1.36 9.04
C GLY A 51 7.89 2.35 9.77
N PHE A 52 6.81 2.68 9.15
CA PHE A 52 5.76 3.56 9.68
C PHE A 52 4.54 2.79 10.22
N VAL A 53 4.60 1.46 10.30
CA VAL A 53 3.51 0.63 10.83
C VAL A 53 3.79 0.23 12.27
N LEU A 54 2.90 0.61 13.19
CA LEU A 54 2.91 0.17 14.58
C LEU A 54 2.08 -1.12 14.67
N LYS A 55 2.63 -2.16 15.29
CA LYS A 55 2.04 -3.50 15.29
C LYS A 55 2.28 -4.29 16.57
N MET A 56 1.53 -5.40 16.72
CA MET A 56 1.70 -6.37 17.81
C MET A 56 1.52 -5.75 19.21
N PHE A 57 0.57 -4.83 19.39
CA PHE A 57 0.24 -4.32 20.72
C PHE A 57 -0.37 -5.43 21.57
N ALA A 58 0.34 -5.84 22.58
CA ALA A 58 -0.06 -6.89 23.53
C ALA A 58 0.06 -6.36 24.96
N ILE A 59 -1.02 -6.47 25.73
CA ILE A 59 -1.10 -6.05 27.15
C ILE A 59 -1.67 -7.22 27.93
N ASP A 60 -0.99 -7.60 29.01
CA ASP A 60 -1.44 -8.65 29.92
C ASP A 60 -2.86 -8.35 30.42
N GLU A 61 -3.74 -9.35 30.44
CA GLU A 61 -5.15 -9.18 30.81
C GLU A 61 -5.35 -8.56 32.19
N ALA A 62 -4.47 -8.85 33.14
CA ALA A 62 -4.51 -8.29 34.49
C ALA A 62 -4.17 -6.78 34.54
N HIS A 63 -3.58 -6.24 33.45
CA HIS A 63 -3.07 -4.87 33.36
C HIS A 63 -3.79 -4.06 32.27
N GLN A 64 -4.96 -4.50 31.81
CA GLN A 64 -5.69 -3.79 30.75
C GLN A 64 -6.10 -2.39 31.22
N GLY A 65 -5.70 -1.38 30.42
CA GLY A 65 -6.00 0.04 30.64
C GLY A 65 -5.26 0.92 29.64
N GLY A 66 -5.86 2.07 29.30
CA GLY A 66 -5.35 2.97 28.26
C GLY A 66 -3.95 3.54 28.53
N ALA A 67 -3.47 3.55 29.77
CA ALA A 67 -2.17 4.11 30.12
C ALA A 67 -1.00 3.32 29.51
N LEU A 68 -1.03 1.99 29.50
CA LEU A 68 0.03 1.14 28.94
C LEU A 68 0.04 1.23 27.40
N LEU A 69 -1.13 1.22 26.77
CA LEU A 69 -1.26 1.43 25.32
C LEU A 69 -0.67 2.78 24.92
N GLY A 70 -1.00 3.84 25.65
CA GLY A 70 -0.49 5.18 25.41
C GLY A 70 1.02 5.27 25.55
N ALA A 71 1.60 4.62 26.58
CA ALA A 71 3.05 4.60 26.76
C ALA A 71 3.78 3.85 25.64
N LEU A 72 3.27 2.70 25.20
CA LEU A 72 3.83 1.95 24.07
C LEU A 72 3.75 2.75 22.77
N ALA A 73 2.57 3.28 22.44
CA ALA A 73 2.36 4.05 21.22
C ALA A 73 3.24 5.31 21.18
N THR A 74 3.34 6.03 22.31
CA THR A 74 4.17 7.23 22.42
C THR A 74 5.65 6.91 22.19
N GLU A 75 6.16 5.84 22.77
CA GLU A 75 7.56 5.46 22.60
C GLU A 75 7.87 5.00 21.18
N LEU A 76 6.98 4.19 20.56
CA LEU A 76 7.15 3.76 19.16
C LEU A 76 7.09 4.95 18.19
N VAL A 77 6.19 5.92 18.40
CA VAL A 77 6.13 7.16 17.62
C VAL A 77 7.41 7.98 17.81
N ARG A 78 7.93 8.07 19.03
CA ARG A 78 9.19 8.78 19.32
C ARG A 78 10.37 8.14 18.56
N LEU A 79 10.49 6.81 18.61
CA LEU A 79 11.55 6.05 17.90
C LEU A 79 11.39 6.17 16.39
N GLY A 80 10.17 6.06 15.88
CA GLY A 80 9.88 6.24 14.47
C GLY A 80 10.19 7.64 13.96
N ARG A 81 9.92 8.70 14.75
CA ARG A 81 10.32 10.07 14.41
C ARG A 81 11.82 10.23 14.35
N ALA A 82 12.55 9.62 15.27
CA ALA A 82 14.01 9.59 15.23
C ALA A 82 14.56 8.89 13.97
N SER A 83 13.77 7.99 13.37
CA SER A 83 14.07 7.31 12.10
C SER A 83 13.51 8.04 10.87
N GLY A 84 12.98 9.28 11.02
CA GLY A 84 12.49 10.11 9.90
C GLY A 84 11.04 9.85 9.47
N HIS A 85 10.22 9.23 10.31
CA HIS A 85 8.79 9.04 10.04
C HIS A 85 7.94 10.00 10.85
N ASP A 86 7.03 10.74 10.21
CA ASP A 86 6.09 11.66 10.86
C ASP A 86 4.65 11.13 10.90
N ILE A 87 4.34 10.15 10.05
CA ILE A 87 3.03 9.55 9.89
C ILE A 87 3.14 8.07 10.22
N PHE A 88 2.23 7.58 11.06
CA PHE A 88 2.20 6.18 11.48
C PHE A 88 0.83 5.57 11.26
N PHE A 89 0.82 4.31 10.87
CA PHE A 89 -0.40 3.49 10.79
C PHE A 89 -0.41 2.45 11.90
N VAL A 90 -1.62 2.12 12.35
CA VAL A 90 -1.88 0.94 13.17
C VAL A 90 -3.02 0.15 12.55
N PHE A 91 -2.81 -1.16 12.46
CA PHE A 91 -3.88 -2.10 12.14
C PHE A 91 -4.27 -2.80 13.44
N THR A 92 -5.55 -2.77 13.75
CA THR A 92 -6.07 -3.35 14.99
C THR A 92 -7.46 -3.96 14.77
N ARG A 93 -8.02 -4.58 15.78
CA ARG A 93 -9.42 -5.00 15.76
C ARG A 93 -10.33 -3.80 15.97
N PRO A 94 -11.52 -3.76 15.34
CA PRO A 94 -12.44 -2.62 15.47
C PRO A 94 -12.82 -2.27 16.92
N GLU A 95 -12.93 -3.27 17.79
CA GLU A 95 -13.22 -3.08 19.23
C GLU A 95 -12.13 -2.30 19.98
N HIS A 96 -10.90 -2.28 19.44
CA HIS A 96 -9.78 -1.54 20.03
C HIS A 96 -9.54 -0.18 19.36
N ALA A 97 -10.22 0.14 18.26
CA ALA A 97 -10.01 1.39 17.52
C ALA A 97 -10.20 2.62 18.40
N GLY A 98 -11.27 2.65 19.23
CA GLY A 98 -11.55 3.76 20.15
C GLY A 98 -10.43 4.06 21.15
N ALA A 99 -9.66 3.05 21.57
CA ALA A 99 -8.52 3.27 22.45
C ALA A 99 -7.37 4.01 21.73
N PHE A 100 -7.15 3.73 20.43
CA PHE A 100 -6.19 4.47 19.62
C PHE A 100 -6.69 5.88 19.26
N GLU A 101 -7.99 6.07 19.03
CA GLU A 101 -8.56 7.40 18.79
C GLU A 101 -8.34 8.34 19.97
N GLN A 102 -8.39 7.83 21.22
CA GLN A 102 -8.02 8.62 22.41
C GLN A 102 -6.54 9.03 22.44
N LEU A 103 -5.69 8.39 21.64
CA LEU A 103 -4.28 8.71 21.47
C LEU A 103 -4.02 9.56 20.21
N ASN A 104 -5.04 10.23 19.68
CA ASN A 104 -5.00 11.05 18.47
C ASN A 104 -4.69 10.27 17.17
N PHE A 105 -4.99 8.97 17.14
CA PHE A 105 -5.11 8.24 15.88
C PHE A 105 -6.49 8.52 15.27
N ARG A 106 -6.56 8.57 13.96
CA ARG A 106 -7.80 8.74 13.22
C ARG A 106 -8.14 7.46 12.48
N LEU A 107 -9.37 6.97 12.64
CA LEU A 107 -9.86 5.83 11.87
C LEU A 107 -9.97 6.21 10.39
N LEU A 108 -9.33 5.43 9.52
CA LEU A 108 -9.36 5.63 8.07
C LEU A 108 -10.31 4.65 7.37
N ALA A 109 -10.28 3.38 7.77
CA ALA A 109 -11.14 2.34 7.20
C ALA A 109 -11.29 1.18 8.19
N ALA A 110 -12.39 0.45 8.08
CA ALA A 110 -12.59 -0.79 8.83
C ALA A 110 -13.35 -1.82 7.97
N TYR A 111 -12.98 -3.09 8.12
CA TYR A 111 -13.67 -4.22 7.50
C TYR A 111 -13.45 -5.50 8.31
N GLY A 112 -14.54 -6.21 8.62
CA GLY A 112 -14.49 -7.45 9.38
C GLY A 112 -13.68 -7.28 10.67
N PRO A 113 -12.64 -8.10 10.90
CA PRO A 113 -11.83 -8.02 12.12
C PRO A 113 -10.74 -6.93 12.06
N VAL A 114 -10.73 -6.04 11.06
CA VAL A 114 -9.62 -5.11 10.82
C VAL A 114 -10.11 -3.67 10.83
N ALA A 115 -9.41 -2.81 11.58
CA ALA A 115 -9.49 -1.36 11.51
C ALA A 115 -8.09 -0.80 11.21
N LEU A 116 -8.01 0.16 10.29
CA LEU A 116 -6.81 0.93 9.96
C LEU A 116 -6.94 2.34 10.52
N LEU A 117 -5.99 2.74 11.35
CA LEU A 117 -5.93 4.10 11.89
C LEU A 117 -4.59 4.75 11.54
N GLU A 118 -4.60 6.08 11.46
CA GLU A 118 -3.42 6.91 11.18
C GLU A 118 -3.15 7.87 12.33
N TYR A 119 -1.87 8.07 12.65
CA TYR A 119 -1.36 9.14 13.50
C TYR A 119 -0.49 10.09 12.67
N GLY A 120 -0.67 11.40 12.89
CA GLY A 120 0.16 12.45 12.26
C GLY A 120 -0.54 13.26 11.18
N GLY A 121 -1.81 12.96 10.81
CA GLY A 121 -2.62 13.79 9.89
C GLY A 121 -2.15 13.79 8.43
N GLY A 122 -1.47 12.74 8.01
CA GLY A 122 -0.88 12.64 6.68
C GLY A 122 -1.91 12.59 5.56
N LEU A 123 -3.05 11.89 5.77
CA LEU A 123 -4.13 11.87 4.77
C LEU A 123 -4.71 13.26 4.54
N GLU A 124 -4.98 14.02 5.60
CA GLU A 124 -5.47 15.38 5.46
C GLU A 124 -4.49 16.28 4.73
N ALA A 125 -3.19 16.19 5.08
CA ALA A 125 -2.13 16.93 4.42
C ALA A 125 -2.02 16.55 2.94
N TYR A 126 -2.09 15.25 2.61
CA TYR A 126 -2.10 14.77 1.22
C TYR A 126 -3.29 15.33 0.44
N LEU A 127 -4.50 15.23 0.98
CA LEU A 127 -5.70 15.73 0.31
C LEU A 127 -5.69 17.26 0.15
N ALA A 128 -5.24 17.99 1.16
CA ALA A 128 -5.10 19.44 1.10
C ALA A 128 -4.07 19.89 0.04
N ALA A 129 -2.92 19.22 -0.03
CA ALA A 129 -1.89 19.52 -1.02
C ALA A 129 -2.38 19.30 -2.47
N HIS A 130 -3.30 18.35 -2.70
CA HIS A 130 -3.82 18.01 -4.01
C HIS A 130 -5.21 18.58 -4.31
N ALA A 131 -5.82 19.33 -3.39
CA ALA A 131 -7.18 19.88 -3.54
C ALA A 131 -7.34 20.73 -4.81
N HIS A 132 -6.29 21.46 -5.21
CA HIS A 132 -6.25 22.27 -6.42
C HIS A 132 -6.36 21.47 -7.74
N LEU A 133 -6.15 20.17 -7.69
CA LEU A 133 -6.26 19.26 -8.84
C LEU A 133 -7.69 18.75 -9.05
N ARG A 134 -8.59 18.97 -8.10
CA ARG A 134 -10.00 18.60 -8.27
C ARG A 134 -10.63 19.39 -9.42
N ARG A 135 -11.28 18.69 -10.35
CA ARG A 135 -11.95 19.28 -11.49
C ARG A 135 -13.44 18.93 -11.47
N PRO A 136 -14.31 19.79 -12.02
CA PRO A 136 -15.73 19.46 -12.22
C PRO A 136 -15.89 18.40 -13.32
N GLY A 137 -17.07 17.78 -13.37
CA GLY A 137 -17.44 16.84 -14.41
C GLY A 137 -17.38 15.38 -13.97
N ARG A 138 -17.42 14.47 -14.95
CA ARG A 138 -17.33 13.02 -14.74
C ARG A 138 -15.86 12.62 -14.54
N ASN A 139 -15.44 12.51 -13.33
CA ASN A 139 -14.07 12.17 -13.00
C ASN A 139 -13.91 10.67 -12.85
N GLY A 140 -12.86 10.13 -13.47
CA GLY A 140 -12.47 8.75 -13.38
C GLY A 140 -11.13 8.56 -12.69
N ALA A 141 -10.85 7.33 -12.26
CA ALA A 141 -9.54 6.95 -11.73
C ALA A 141 -9.03 5.66 -12.36
N VAL A 142 -7.73 5.61 -12.59
CA VAL A 142 -6.93 4.41 -12.84
C VAL A 142 -5.85 4.34 -11.78
N VAL A 143 -5.65 3.19 -11.15
CA VAL A 143 -4.57 2.95 -10.20
C VAL A 143 -3.65 1.88 -10.78
N VAL A 144 -2.37 2.18 -10.89
CA VAL A 144 -1.37 1.27 -11.46
C VAL A 144 -0.11 1.20 -10.61
N ASN A 145 0.51 0.03 -10.56
CA ASN A 145 1.88 -0.07 -10.07
C ASN A 145 2.87 0.44 -11.14
N GLY A 146 2.65 0.09 -12.42
CA GLY A 146 3.48 0.56 -13.53
C GLY A 146 4.94 0.11 -13.48
N ASN A 147 5.22 -1.13 -13.13
CA ASN A 147 6.53 -1.70 -12.81
C ASN A 147 7.10 -2.62 -13.93
N PRO A 148 7.60 -2.04 -15.08
CA PRO A 148 7.48 -0.67 -15.53
C PRO A 148 6.15 -0.32 -16.21
N PHE A 149 5.97 0.95 -16.63
CA PHE A 149 4.80 1.39 -17.39
C PHE A 149 4.85 0.82 -18.82
N THR A 150 3.77 0.12 -19.23
CA THR A 150 3.70 -0.64 -20.49
C THR A 150 2.66 -0.06 -21.46
N LEU A 151 2.66 -0.55 -22.71
CA LEU A 151 1.58 -0.25 -23.66
C LEU A 151 0.21 -0.74 -23.21
N GLY A 152 0.15 -1.79 -22.37
CA GLY A 152 -1.09 -2.21 -21.74
C GLY A 152 -1.63 -1.18 -20.75
N HIS A 153 -0.76 -0.58 -19.92
CA HIS A 153 -1.14 0.53 -19.03
C HIS A 153 -1.55 1.76 -19.84
N LEU A 154 -0.80 2.12 -20.88
CA LEU A 154 -1.12 3.25 -21.74
C LEU A 154 -2.50 3.07 -22.40
N TYR A 155 -2.78 1.89 -22.95
CA TYR A 155 -4.07 1.58 -23.55
C TYR A 155 -5.23 1.71 -22.55
N LEU A 156 -5.05 1.20 -21.32
CA LEU A 156 -6.03 1.37 -20.26
C LEU A 156 -6.29 2.86 -19.99
N VAL A 157 -5.24 3.66 -19.82
CA VAL A 157 -5.36 5.10 -19.55
C VAL A 157 -6.02 5.84 -20.72
N GLU A 158 -5.59 5.60 -21.96
CA GLU A 158 -6.17 6.24 -23.15
C GLU A 158 -7.64 5.91 -23.33
N THR A 159 -8.01 4.64 -23.09
CA THR A 159 -9.39 4.19 -23.23
C THR A 159 -10.28 4.77 -22.12
N SER A 160 -9.77 4.85 -20.91
CA SER A 160 -10.48 5.47 -19.77
C SER A 160 -10.60 6.99 -19.93
N ALA A 161 -9.54 7.66 -20.40
CA ALA A 161 -9.53 9.11 -20.63
C ALA A 161 -10.59 9.57 -21.64
N ARG A 162 -10.92 8.74 -22.63
CA ARG A 162 -12.03 9.01 -23.57
C ARG A 162 -13.41 8.96 -22.95
N GLN A 163 -13.56 8.32 -21.77
CA GLN A 163 -14.83 8.12 -21.08
C GLN A 163 -15.02 9.09 -19.89
N ALA A 164 -14.00 9.84 -19.53
CA ALA A 164 -13.99 10.75 -18.39
C ALA A 164 -13.66 12.18 -18.82
N ASP A 165 -14.25 13.18 -18.17
CA ASP A 165 -13.88 14.58 -18.37
C ASP A 165 -12.50 14.85 -17.76
N THR A 166 -12.19 14.22 -16.62
CA THR A 166 -10.85 14.14 -16.03
C THR A 166 -10.55 12.71 -15.58
N LEU A 167 -9.38 12.21 -15.94
CA LEU A 167 -8.88 10.92 -15.47
C LEU A 167 -7.70 11.13 -14.52
N TYR A 168 -7.85 10.70 -13.27
CA TYR A 168 -6.77 10.67 -12.30
C TYR A 168 -6.02 9.34 -12.41
N LEU A 169 -4.77 9.40 -12.86
CA LEU A 169 -3.86 8.25 -12.93
C LEU A 169 -3.02 8.21 -11.65
N PHE A 170 -3.38 7.33 -10.74
CA PHE A 170 -2.63 7.09 -9.51
C PHE A 170 -1.53 6.05 -9.76
N VAL A 171 -0.28 6.43 -9.49
CA VAL A 171 0.85 5.51 -9.47
C VAL A 171 1.11 5.11 -8.02
N VAL A 172 1.10 3.81 -7.73
CA VAL A 172 1.32 3.30 -6.36
C VAL A 172 2.71 3.68 -5.87
N SER A 173 2.80 4.32 -4.71
CA SER A 173 4.04 4.89 -4.15
C SER A 173 4.89 3.88 -3.38
N GLU A 174 4.78 2.59 -3.68
CA GLU A 174 5.57 1.53 -3.07
C GLU A 174 7.02 1.55 -3.59
N GLU A 175 8.01 1.35 -2.71
CA GLU A 175 9.44 1.34 -3.06
C GLU A 175 10.02 -0.08 -3.25
N GLU A 176 9.30 -1.14 -2.86
CA GLU A 176 9.76 -2.53 -2.99
C GLU A 176 9.67 -3.09 -4.41
N SER A 177 9.19 -2.30 -5.35
CA SER A 177 9.11 -2.65 -6.77
C SER A 177 10.48 -2.63 -7.44
N ALA A 178 10.68 -3.46 -8.48
CA ALA A 178 11.93 -3.50 -9.26
C ALA A 178 12.32 -2.13 -9.84
N PHE A 179 11.33 -1.33 -10.19
CA PHE A 179 11.50 0.07 -10.63
C PHE A 179 11.05 0.98 -9.47
N PRO A 180 11.94 1.84 -8.90
CA PRO A 180 11.60 2.81 -7.87
C PRO A 180 10.41 3.70 -8.23
N PHE A 181 9.66 4.15 -7.23
CA PHE A 181 8.46 4.98 -7.44
C PHE A 181 8.72 6.20 -8.34
N ALA A 182 9.79 6.95 -8.09
CA ALA A 182 10.11 8.14 -8.86
C ALA A 182 10.26 7.87 -10.37
N ILE A 183 10.82 6.71 -10.73
CA ILE A 183 10.94 6.26 -12.12
C ILE A 183 9.57 5.90 -12.68
N ARG A 184 8.79 5.09 -11.96
CA ARG A 184 7.46 4.65 -12.39
C ARG A 184 6.53 5.83 -12.62
N TYR A 185 6.53 6.79 -11.71
CA TYR A 185 5.77 8.04 -11.82
C TYR A 185 6.20 8.86 -13.05
N ARG A 186 7.50 9.09 -13.23
CA ARG A 186 8.05 9.82 -14.38
C ARG A 186 7.67 9.17 -15.70
N LEU A 187 7.80 7.84 -15.81
CA LEU A 187 7.45 7.09 -17.03
C LEU A 187 5.96 7.14 -17.31
N ALA A 188 5.11 7.03 -16.32
CA ALA A 188 3.66 7.18 -16.47
C ALA A 188 3.30 8.59 -16.95
N ALA A 189 3.85 9.64 -16.30
CA ALA A 189 3.60 11.03 -16.66
C ALA A 189 4.06 11.36 -18.08
N GLN A 190 5.26 10.93 -18.46
CA GLN A 190 5.79 11.16 -19.83
C GLN A 190 4.98 10.39 -20.89
N SER A 191 4.58 9.16 -20.58
CA SER A 191 3.82 8.33 -21.53
C SER A 191 2.39 8.82 -21.76
N THR A 192 1.84 9.56 -20.82
CA THR A 192 0.45 10.08 -20.88
C THR A 192 0.38 11.59 -21.16
N SER A 193 1.52 12.25 -21.40
CA SER A 193 1.60 13.71 -21.58
C SER A 193 0.81 14.27 -22.76
N HIS A 194 0.48 13.44 -23.74
CA HIS A 194 -0.38 13.79 -24.87
C HIS A 194 -1.87 13.80 -24.55
N LEU A 195 -2.25 13.40 -23.34
CA LEU A 195 -3.66 13.34 -22.89
C LEU A 195 -3.94 14.55 -21.97
N PRO A 196 -4.60 15.61 -22.44
CA PRO A 196 -4.75 16.87 -21.68
C PRO A 196 -5.69 16.74 -20.47
N ASN A 197 -6.53 15.71 -20.45
CA ASN A 197 -7.47 15.44 -19.35
C ASN A 197 -6.94 14.38 -18.36
N VAL A 198 -5.69 13.95 -18.47
CA VAL A 198 -5.08 13.02 -17.51
C VAL A 198 -4.27 13.80 -16.48
N VAL A 199 -4.53 13.54 -15.20
CA VAL A 199 -3.80 14.09 -14.06
C VAL A 199 -3.07 12.95 -13.37
N VAL A 200 -1.74 12.96 -13.40
CA VAL A 200 -0.91 11.91 -12.78
C VAL A 200 -0.61 12.27 -11.34
N LEU A 201 -0.83 11.32 -10.44
CA LEU A 201 -0.67 11.45 -8.99
C LEU A 201 0.06 10.24 -8.41
N GLY A 202 0.82 10.43 -7.32
CA GLY A 202 1.24 9.31 -6.47
C GLY A 202 0.17 8.99 -5.43
N THR A 203 0.02 7.73 -5.06
CA THR A 203 -0.92 7.35 -3.98
C THR A 203 -0.44 7.76 -2.60
N SER A 204 0.82 8.21 -2.47
CA SER A 204 1.47 8.31 -1.16
C SER A 204 1.37 6.95 -0.42
N ARG A 205 1.03 6.95 0.86
CA ARG A 205 0.84 5.73 1.68
C ARG A 205 -0.60 5.22 1.68
N TYR A 206 -1.47 5.80 0.81
CA TYR A 206 -2.93 5.55 0.81
C TYR A 206 -3.37 4.58 -0.28
N ALA A 207 -2.46 3.68 -0.71
CA ALA A 207 -2.79 2.42 -1.36
C ALA A 207 -2.25 1.30 -0.45
N VAL A 208 -3.17 0.58 0.19
CA VAL A 208 -2.82 -0.48 1.14
C VAL A 208 -2.44 -1.74 0.36
N ASN A 209 -1.18 -2.09 0.38
CA ASN A 209 -0.65 -3.28 -0.28
C ASN A 209 -0.15 -4.33 0.73
N ALA A 210 0.26 -5.49 0.23
CA ALA A 210 0.71 -6.60 1.09
C ALA A 210 1.96 -6.26 1.91
N ALA A 211 2.80 -5.31 1.49
CA ALA A 211 4.03 -4.94 2.20
C ALA A 211 3.74 -4.17 3.49
N ILE A 212 2.65 -3.37 3.51
CA ILE A 212 2.27 -2.58 4.68
C ILE A 212 1.15 -3.21 5.50
N PHE A 213 0.43 -4.20 4.95
CA PHE A 213 -0.69 -4.84 5.63
C PHE A 213 -0.18 -5.98 6.53
N PRO A 214 -0.29 -5.86 7.86
CA PRO A 214 0.21 -6.87 8.77
C PRO A 214 -0.74 -8.07 8.85
N SER A 215 -0.16 -9.27 9.05
CA SER A 215 -0.93 -10.51 9.15
C SER A 215 -1.02 -11.08 10.57
N TYR A 216 -0.42 -10.41 11.57
CA TYR A 216 -0.23 -10.96 12.90
C TYR A 216 -1.50 -11.27 13.70
N PHE A 217 -2.64 -10.70 13.33
CA PHE A 217 -3.94 -10.96 13.99
C PHE A 217 -4.93 -11.75 13.14
N LEU A 218 -4.55 -12.15 11.92
CA LEU A 218 -5.36 -12.96 11.01
C LEU A 218 -4.83 -14.41 10.95
N LYS A 219 -5.75 -15.38 11.00
CA LYS A 219 -5.37 -16.79 11.12
C LYS A 219 -5.14 -17.47 9.77
N GLN A 220 -5.81 -17.01 8.70
CA GLN A 220 -5.78 -17.61 7.37
C GLN A 220 -5.25 -16.62 6.33
N ARG A 221 -4.50 -17.12 5.33
CA ARG A 221 -3.94 -16.28 4.26
C ARG A 221 -5.02 -15.62 3.40
N ASP A 222 -6.08 -16.34 3.11
CA ASP A 222 -7.19 -15.84 2.27
C ASP A 222 -7.97 -14.73 2.98
N GLU A 223 -8.20 -14.84 4.30
CA GLU A 223 -8.78 -13.79 5.12
C GLU A 223 -7.92 -12.53 5.15
N THR A 224 -6.60 -12.70 5.21
CA THR A 224 -5.63 -11.58 5.19
C THR A 224 -5.71 -10.82 3.88
N ALA A 225 -5.70 -11.54 2.75
CA ALA A 225 -5.75 -10.93 1.43
C ALA A 225 -7.08 -10.20 1.20
N LEU A 226 -8.20 -10.81 1.59
CA LEU A 226 -9.52 -10.19 1.47
C LEU A 226 -9.62 -8.93 2.34
N ALA A 227 -9.20 -8.99 3.60
CA ALA A 227 -9.23 -7.84 4.49
C ALA A 227 -8.36 -6.68 3.97
N GLN A 228 -7.17 -6.99 3.44
CA GLN A 228 -6.31 -6.00 2.79
C GLN A 228 -7.01 -5.30 1.62
N MET A 229 -7.60 -6.06 0.70
CA MET A 229 -8.32 -5.53 -0.45
C MET A 229 -9.49 -4.64 -0.01
N GLN A 230 -10.26 -5.09 0.97
CA GLN A 230 -11.40 -4.36 1.53
C GLN A 230 -10.97 -3.03 2.17
N ILE A 231 -9.90 -3.03 2.97
CA ILE A 231 -9.38 -1.82 3.62
C ILE A 231 -8.87 -0.82 2.58
N ASP A 232 -8.12 -1.29 1.57
CA ASP A 232 -7.62 -0.44 0.49
C ASP A 232 -8.77 0.24 -0.28
N LEU A 233 -9.79 -0.54 -0.66
CA LEU A 233 -10.91 -0.03 -1.43
C LEU A 233 -11.81 0.91 -0.62
N ARG A 234 -12.02 0.62 0.67
CA ARG A 234 -12.76 1.50 1.57
C ARG A 234 -12.04 2.81 1.84
N LEU A 235 -10.71 2.77 1.99
CA LEU A 235 -9.88 3.97 2.09
C LEU A 235 -9.99 4.81 0.82
N PHE A 236 -9.87 4.19 -0.36
CA PHE A 236 -10.05 4.87 -1.64
C PHE A 236 -11.45 5.48 -1.75
N GLY A 237 -12.49 4.69 -1.51
CA GLY A 237 -13.90 5.12 -1.63
C GLY A 237 -14.28 6.21 -0.64
N ALA A 238 -13.87 6.10 0.62
CA ALA A 238 -14.23 7.06 1.66
C ALA A 238 -13.45 8.39 1.59
N HIS A 239 -12.22 8.38 1.08
CA HIS A 239 -11.35 9.56 1.16
C HIS A 239 -10.87 10.07 -0.19
N LEU A 240 -10.31 9.22 -1.06
CA LEU A 240 -9.75 9.68 -2.33
C LEU A 240 -10.85 9.99 -3.35
N ALA A 241 -11.85 9.13 -3.48
CA ALA A 241 -12.91 9.33 -4.45
C ALA A 241 -13.67 10.65 -4.23
N PRO A 242 -14.16 11.00 -3.02
CA PRO A 242 -14.85 12.27 -2.80
C PRO A 242 -13.92 13.49 -2.92
N ALA A 243 -12.65 13.38 -2.53
CA ALA A 243 -11.70 14.48 -2.62
C ALA A 243 -11.46 14.93 -4.06
N PHE A 244 -11.39 14.00 -5.01
CA PHE A 244 -11.20 14.30 -6.43
C PHE A 244 -12.51 14.27 -7.24
N GLY A 245 -13.65 13.99 -6.61
CA GLY A 245 -14.94 13.85 -7.27
C GLY A 245 -15.00 12.66 -8.23
N ILE A 246 -14.30 11.56 -7.91
CA ILE A 246 -14.23 10.37 -8.73
C ILE A 246 -15.55 9.60 -8.62
N THR A 247 -16.16 9.28 -9.79
CA THR A 247 -17.41 8.54 -9.91
C THR A 247 -17.24 7.21 -10.66
N ALA A 248 -16.06 6.97 -11.24
CA ALA A 248 -15.73 5.71 -11.91
C ALA A 248 -14.28 5.30 -11.65
N ARG A 249 -14.04 4.01 -11.44
CA ARG A 249 -12.70 3.41 -11.41
C ARG A 249 -12.56 2.44 -12.56
N TYR A 250 -11.55 2.68 -13.39
CA TYR A 250 -11.27 1.87 -14.59
C TYR A 250 -10.16 0.87 -14.27
N VAL A 251 -10.37 -0.38 -14.66
CA VAL A 251 -9.43 -1.48 -14.47
C VAL A 251 -9.30 -2.31 -15.74
N GLY A 252 -8.16 -2.96 -15.93
CA GLY A 252 -8.02 -3.96 -16.99
C GLY A 252 -8.70 -5.26 -16.60
N HIS A 253 -9.42 -5.87 -17.53
CA HIS A 253 -9.91 -7.24 -17.37
C HIS A 253 -8.73 -8.18 -17.07
N GLU A 254 -8.88 -9.08 -16.09
CA GLU A 254 -7.80 -9.97 -15.64
C GLU A 254 -8.22 -11.43 -15.66
N PRO A 255 -7.96 -12.15 -16.77
CA PRO A 255 -8.37 -13.54 -16.88
C PRO A 255 -7.35 -14.56 -16.33
N TYR A 256 -6.12 -14.15 -15.99
CA TYR A 256 -5.04 -15.10 -15.66
C TYR A 256 -4.45 -14.97 -14.26
N CYS A 257 -4.47 -13.78 -13.68
CA CYS A 257 -3.96 -13.58 -12.33
C CYS A 257 -5.11 -13.67 -11.33
N GLU A 258 -5.24 -14.80 -10.64
CA GLU A 258 -6.30 -15.02 -9.64
C GLU A 258 -6.37 -13.92 -8.58
N THR A 259 -5.22 -13.41 -8.14
CA THR A 259 -5.17 -12.32 -7.14
C THR A 259 -5.76 -11.02 -7.69
N THR A 260 -5.45 -10.67 -8.95
CA THR A 260 -5.99 -9.44 -9.58
C THR A 260 -7.47 -9.63 -9.93
N ALA A 261 -7.88 -10.81 -10.36
CA ALA A 261 -9.28 -11.13 -10.60
C ALA A 261 -10.10 -11.05 -9.31
N ALA A 262 -9.60 -11.61 -8.21
CA ALA A 262 -10.21 -11.48 -6.89
C ALA A 262 -10.31 -10.02 -6.44
N TYR A 263 -9.27 -9.21 -6.69
CA TYR A 263 -9.30 -7.79 -6.36
C TYR A 263 -10.34 -7.03 -7.20
N ASN A 264 -10.49 -7.32 -8.50
CA ASN A 264 -11.53 -6.75 -9.34
C ASN A 264 -12.94 -7.11 -8.84
N GLN A 265 -13.12 -8.36 -8.38
CA GLN A 265 -14.39 -8.79 -7.79
C GLN A 265 -14.72 -8.01 -6.51
N VAL A 266 -13.76 -7.87 -5.59
CA VAL A 266 -13.95 -7.08 -4.36
C VAL A 266 -14.21 -5.60 -4.71
N MET A 267 -13.57 -5.04 -5.74
CA MET A 267 -13.88 -3.69 -6.22
C MET A 267 -15.33 -3.55 -6.69
N ALA A 268 -15.85 -4.54 -7.41
CA ALA A 268 -17.23 -4.52 -7.88
C ALA A 268 -18.26 -4.54 -6.74
N GLU A 269 -17.88 -5.10 -5.60
CA GLU A 269 -18.73 -5.11 -4.40
C GLU A 269 -18.62 -3.82 -3.59
N VAL A 270 -17.39 -3.32 -3.38
CA VAL A 270 -17.11 -2.23 -2.42
C VAL A 270 -17.32 -0.85 -3.03
N LEU A 271 -16.85 -0.60 -4.25
CA LEU A 271 -16.86 0.76 -4.80
C LEU A 271 -18.26 1.37 -4.98
N PRO A 272 -19.29 0.58 -5.33
CA PRO A 272 -20.66 1.10 -5.39
C PRO A 272 -21.20 1.65 -4.06
N GLU A 273 -20.74 1.13 -2.91
CA GLU A 273 -21.10 1.67 -1.58
C GLU A 273 -20.71 3.15 -1.44
N TYR A 274 -19.71 3.60 -2.21
CA TYR A 274 -19.17 4.97 -2.24
C TYR A 274 -19.58 5.76 -3.48
N GLY A 275 -20.53 5.26 -4.27
CA GLY A 275 -20.99 5.92 -5.50
C GLY A 275 -19.95 5.90 -6.63
N VAL A 276 -19.00 4.97 -6.61
CA VAL A 276 -17.97 4.79 -7.63
C VAL A 276 -18.29 3.55 -8.47
N ALA A 277 -18.55 3.74 -9.75
CA ALA A 277 -18.77 2.64 -10.69
C ALA A 277 -17.43 1.95 -11.04
N LEU A 278 -17.42 0.63 -11.10
CA LEU A 278 -16.29 -0.12 -11.66
C LEU A 278 -16.52 -0.29 -13.17
N VAL A 279 -15.50 0.04 -13.97
CA VAL A 279 -15.51 -0.11 -15.43
C VAL A 279 -14.34 -0.98 -15.84
N GLU A 280 -14.63 -2.18 -16.33
CA GLU A 280 -13.60 -3.07 -16.86
C GLU A 280 -13.30 -2.76 -18.33
N ILE A 281 -12.03 -2.60 -18.66
CA ILE A 281 -11.52 -2.37 -20.01
C ILE A 281 -10.85 -3.67 -20.50
N PRO A 282 -11.21 -4.18 -21.67
CA PRO A 282 -10.50 -5.34 -22.26
C PRO A 282 -9.01 -5.06 -22.36
N ARG A 283 -8.18 -6.06 -22.09
CA ARG A 283 -6.72 -5.91 -22.21
C ARG A 283 -6.26 -5.83 -23.64
N ARG A 284 -5.20 -5.05 -23.86
CA ARG A 284 -4.50 -5.04 -25.13
C ARG A 284 -3.61 -6.29 -25.26
N GLU A 285 -3.74 -6.93 -26.41
CA GLU A 285 -2.96 -8.11 -26.80
C GLU A 285 -1.99 -7.77 -27.95
N ASP A 286 -0.91 -8.51 -28.04
CA ASP A 286 -0.06 -8.66 -29.23
C ASP A 286 -0.11 -10.12 -29.72
N GLU A 287 0.63 -10.46 -30.76
CA GLU A 287 0.72 -11.82 -31.30
C GLU A 287 1.20 -12.88 -30.29
N SER A 288 1.82 -12.45 -29.19
CA SER A 288 2.36 -13.30 -28.11
C SER A 288 1.49 -13.30 -26.86
N GLY A 289 0.29 -12.67 -26.87
CA GLY A 289 -0.66 -12.56 -25.78
C GLY A 289 -0.70 -11.20 -25.12
N PHE A 290 -1.16 -11.11 -23.86
CA PHE A 290 -1.36 -9.83 -23.17
C PHE A 290 -0.05 -9.08 -22.90
N ILE A 291 -0.08 -7.76 -23.13
CA ILE A 291 1.01 -6.86 -22.78
C ILE A 291 0.99 -6.60 -21.28
N SER A 292 2.00 -7.11 -20.56
CA SER A 292 2.11 -6.97 -19.09
C SER A 292 3.51 -6.51 -18.67
N ALA A 293 3.59 -5.91 -17.47
CA ALA A 293 4.85 -5.51 -16.86
C ALA A 293 5.74 -6.74 -16.51
N SER A 294 5.13 -7.88 -16.19
CA SER A 294 5.87 -9.12 -15.93
C SER A 294 6.60 -9.60 -17.18
N ARG A 295 5.96 -9.58 -18.35
CA ARG A 295 6.65 -9.91 -19.63
C ARG A 295 7.87 -9.01 -19.88
N VAL A 296 7.77 -7.72 -19.54
CA VAL A 296 8.91 -6.79 -19.68
C VAL A 296 10.03 -7.17 -18.72
N ARG A 297 9.72 -7.41 -17.44
CA ARG A 297 10.73 -7.83 -16.45
C ARG A 297 11.39 -9.17 -16.81
N ASP A 298 10.61 -10.12 -17.29
CA ASP A 298 11.12 -11.41 -17.75
C ASP A 298 12.05 -11.30 -18.97
N ALA A 299 11.71 -10.41 -19.91
CA ALA A 299 12.58 -10.12 -21.05
C ALA A 299 13.91 -9.49 -20.59
N LEU A 300 13.84 -8.49 -19.69
CA LEU A 300 15.04 -7.85 -19.12
C LEU A 300 15.93 -8.84 -18.35
N ALA A 301 15.31 -9.71 -17.54
CA ALA A 301 16.03 -10.74 -16.77
C ALA A 301 16.77 -11.74 -17.66
N ARG A 302 16.29 -11.96 -18.89
CA ARG A 302 16.94 -12.83 -19.91
C ARG A 302 17.89 -12.07 -20.83
N GLY A 303 18.10 -10.77 -20.64
CA GLY A 303 18.93 -9.93 -21.52
C GLY A 303 18.32 -9.63 -22.89
N GLY A 304 16.99 -9.86 -23.04
CA GLY A 304 16.27 -9.64 -24.31
C GLY A 304 15.77 -8.19 -24.42
N PHE A 305 16.40 -7.38 -25.24
CA PHE A 305 16.00 -5.99 -25.51
C PHE A 305 15.26 -5.81 -26.86
N ASP A 306 15.29 -6.81 -27.74
CA ASP A 306 14.86 -6.67 -29.15
C ASP A 306 13.33 -6.45 -29.29
N ASN A 307 12.52 -7.06 -28.44
CA ASN A 307 11.05 -7.00 -28.53
C ASN A 307 10.40 -6.00 -27.54
N LEU A 308 11.20 -5.23 -26.79
CA LEU A 308 10.64 -4.31 -25.78
C LEU A 308 9.81 -3.18 -26.42
N ALA A 309 10.12 -2.76 -27.63
CA ALA A 309 9.36 -1.73 -28.35
C ALA A 309 7.88 -2.11 -28.60
N ALA A 310 7.57 -3.41 -28.68
CA ALA A 310 6.19 -3.92 -28.78
C ALA A 310 5.47 -3.97 -27.43
N LEU A 311 6.17 -3.81 -26.31
CA LEU A 311 5.62 -3.97 -24.96
C LEU A 311 5.50 -2.64 -24.20
N VAL A 312 6.35 -1.65 -24.53
CA VAL A 312 6.44 -0.42 -23.74
C VAL A 312 6.37 0.84 -24.61
N PRO A 313 5.81 1.95 -24.09
CA PRO A 313 5.80 3.24 -24.81
C PRO A 313 7.23 3.83 -24.94
N GLY A 314 7.37 4.79 -25.85
CA GLY A 314 8.65 5.43 -26.17
C GLY A 314 9.45 5.91 -24.95
N PRO A 315 8.87 6.65 -24.01
CA PRO A 315 9.58 7.07 -22.78
C PRO A 315 10.13 5.91 -21.96
N THR A 316 9.35 4.82 -21.79
CA THR A 316 9.79 3.62 -21.08
C THR A 316 10.91 2.92 -21.87
N LEU A 317 10.79 2.80 -23.18
CA LEU A 317 11.83 2.19 -24.01
C LEU A 317 13.15 2.96 -23.94
N ALA A 318 13.09 4.29 -24.03
CA ALA A 318 14.27 5.16 -23.91
C ALA A 318 14.94 5.00 -22.53
N PHE A 319 14.15 4.95 -21.47
CA PHE A 319 14.64 4.70 -20.11
C PHE A 319 15.32 3.32 -19.99
N LEU A 320 14.70 2.25 -20.49
CA LEU A 320 15.26 0.89 -20.41
C LEU A 320 16.60 0.76 -21.14
N ARG A 321 16.85 1.59 -22.17
CA ARG A 321 18.12 1.65 -22.90
C ARG A 321 19.16 2.57 -22.25
N SER A 322 18.80 3.30 -21.21
CA SER A 322 19.71 4.18 -20.47
C SER A 322 20.61 3.38 -19.50
N PRO A 323 21.73 3.96 -19.02
CA PRO A 323 22.55 3.33 -17.97
C PRO A 323 21.78 2.97 -16.71
N GLU A 324 20.82 3.81 -16.30
CA GLU A 324 19.96 3.57 -15.14
C GLU A 324 19.03 2.35 -15.36
N GLY A 325 18.41 2.26 -16.52
CA GLY A 325 17.60 1.11 -16.93
C GLY A 325 18.40 -0.18 -17.04
N ALA A 326 19.63 -0.11 -17.59
CA ALA A 326 20.53 -1.25 -17.65
C ALA A 326 20.93 -1.76 -16.26
N SER A 327 21.12 -0.87 -15.28
CA SER A 327 21.39 -1.25 -13.88
C SER A 327 20.21 -2.02 -13.25
N ILE A 328 18.97 -1.60 -13.53
CA ILE A 328 17.79 -2.33 -13.06
C ILE A 328 17.67 -3.69 -13.75
N ALA A 329 17.92 -3.76 -15.06
CA ALA A 329 17.91 -5.03 -15.79
C ALA A 329 18.94 -6.02 -15.23
N ALA A 330 20.15 -5.56 -14.89
CA ALA A 330 21.18 -6.38 -14.28
C ALA A 330 20.74 -6.94 -12.89
N LYS A 331 20.06 -6.15 -12.09
CA LYS A 331 19.49 -6.61 -10.81
C LYS A 331 18.42 -7.68 -11.01
N LEU A 332 17.55 -7.51 -12.02
CA LEU A 332 16.52 -8.50 -12.36
C LEU A 332 17.10 -9.82 -12.87
N ALA A 333 18.24 -9.78 -13.53
CA ALA A 333 18.95 -10.97 -14.03
C ALA A 333 19.68 -11.74 -12.91
N SER A 334 19.90 -11.13 -11.73
CA SER A 334 20.62 -11.74 -10.62
C SER A 334 19.79 -12.84 -9.93
N PRO A 335 20.38 -14.00 -9.54
CA PRO A 335 19.65 -15.11 -8.91
C PRO A 335 18.95 -14.77 -7.59
N ALA A 336 19.42 -13.75 -6.88
CA ALA A 336 18.86 -13.32 -5.59
C ALA A 336 17.45 -12.72 -5.66
N THR A 337 16.93 -12.42 -6.86
CA THR A 337 15.61 -11.79 -7.07
C THR A 337 14.54 -12.77 -7.54
N ARG A 338 14.87 -14.07 -7.62
CA ARG A 338 13.98 -15.14 -8.13
C ARG A 338 13.35 -16.02 -7.05
N SER A 339 13.46 -15.65 -5.76
CA SER A 339 12.85 -16.39 -4.64
C SER A 339 11.54 -15.76 -4.18
#